data_3cb173e018f4aee11b963556a3e4bef0
#
_entry.id   3cb173e018f4aee11b963556a3e4bef0
#
_cell.length_a   1.000
_cell.length_b   1.000
_cell.length_c   1.000
_cell.angle_alpha   90.00
_cell.angle_beta   90.00
_cell.angle_gamma   90.00
#
_symmetry.space_group_name_H-M   'P 1'
#
loop_
_entity.id
_entity.type
_entity.pdbx_description
1 polymer ?
#
loop_
_entity_poly.entity_id
_entity_poly.type
_entity_poly.pdbx_seq_one_letter_code
_entity_poly.pdbx_strand_id
1 'polypeptide(L)'
;MALFPSDEWLTQYRDLINGSREYRESAEDWEGDVSFFLEAEPDRGVPQDLVAWLDLWHGECRGARMITAEEGETSAYGIRAPYSRWREVVLGDLEPVKAMVQGKLKLRGDLANIVRHVRAAKELVHLTTLVPTEFLGNA
;
A
#
# COMPACT_ATOMS: atom_id res chain seq x y z
N MET A 1 7.12 3.92 -17.57
CA MET A 1 7.10 3.30 -16.22
C MET A 1 7.11 4.38 -15.16
N ALA A 2 6.29 4.20 -14.13
CA ALA A 2 6.23 5.15 -13.03
C ALA A 2 7.17 4.73 -11.90
N LEU A 3 7.81 5.70 -11.27
CA LEU A 3 8.68 5.45 -10.11
C LEU A 3 7.85 5.10 -8.88
N PHE A 4 8.18 4.01 -8.21
CA PHE A 4 7.52 3.62 -6.95
C PHE A 4 8.39 4.02 -5.76
N PRO A 5 7.84 4.75 -4.78
CA PRO A 5 6.53 5.40 -4.82
C PRO A 5 6.64 6.82 -5.40
N SER A 6 5.58 7.25 -6.03
CA SER A 6 5.45 8.63 -6.54
C SER A 6 3.97 8.94 -6.72
N ASP A 7 3.64 10.21 -6.88
CA ASP A 7 2.24 10.60 -7.16
C ASP A 7 1.76 10.01 -8.48
N GLU A 8 2.65 9.92 -9.48
CA GLU A 8 2.31 9.30 -10.76
C GLU A 8 1.97 7.82 -10.59
N TRP A 9 2.79 7.07 -9.85
CA TRP A 9 2.54 5.66 -9.59
C TRP A 9 1.22 5.46 -8.84
N LEU A 10 0.99 6.29 -7.82
CA LEU A 10 -0.23 6.21 -7.00
C LEU A 10 -1.49 6.56 -7.79
N THR A 11 -1.40 7.50 -8.74
CA THR A 11 -2.52 7.83 -9.61
C THR A 11 -2.90 6.65 -10.50
N GLN A 12 -1.91 5.97 -11.09
CA GLN A 12 -2.16 4.78 -11.90
C GLN A 12 -2.75 3.65 -11.04
N TYR A 13 -2.23 3.47 -9.83
CA TYR A 13 -2.72 2.46 -8.90
C TYR A 13 -4.17 2.75 -8.51
N ARG A 14 -4.49 4.00 -8.18
CA ARG A 14 -5.86 4.42 -7.87
C ARG A 14 -6.82 4.07 -9.01
N ASP A 15 -6.42 4.34 -10.25
CA ASP A 15 -7.26 4.06 -11.41
C ASP A 15 -7.51 2.55 -11.57
N LEU A 16 -6.50 1.73 -11.30
CA LEU A 16 -6.66 0.27 -11.32
C LEU A 16 -7.58 -0.22 -10.19
N ILE A 17 -7.45 0.34 -8.99
CA ILE A 17 -8.34 0.01 -7.87
C ILE A 17 -9.79 0.32 -8.24
N ASN A 18 -10.04 1.51 -8.76
CA ASN A 18 -11.39 1.95 -9.11
C ASN A 18 -11.97 1.21 -10.32
N GLY A 19 -11.13 0.60 -11.14
CA GLY A 19 -11.54 -0.26 -12.24
C GLY A 19 -11.72 -1.73 -11.85
N SER A 20 -11.40 -2.10 -10.62
CA SER A 20 -11.46 -3.49 -10.16
C SER A 20 -12.82 -3.83 -9.57
N ARG A 21 -13.56 -4.70 -10.26
CA ARG A 21 -14.83 -5.21 -9.75
C ARG A 21 -14.61 -6.06 -8.50
N GLU A 22 -13.55 -6.89 -8.49
CA GLU A 22 -13.22 -7.73 -7.34
C GLU A 22 -12.97 -6.89 -6.10
N TYR A 23 -12.23 -5.79 -6.22
CA TYR A 23 -12.00 -4.90 -5.09
C TYR A 23 -13.30 -4.26 -4.62
N ARG A 24 -14.10 -3.74 -5.56
CA ARG A 24 -15.36 -3.07 -5.23
C ARG A 24 -16.29 -3.98 -4.43
N GLU A 25 -16.40 -5.24 -4.84
CA GLU A 25 -17.25 -6.21 -4.16
C GLU A 25 -16.67 -6.65 -2.82
N SER A 26 -15.37 -6.94 -2.76
CA SER A 26 -14.74 -7.44 -1.54
C SER A 26 -14.52 -6.36 -0.48
N ALA A 27 -14.54 -5.09 -0.85
CA ALA A 27 -14.31 -3.97 0.06
C ALA A 27 -15.53 -3.05 0.21
N GLU A 28 -16.73 -3.52 -0.15
CA GLU A 28 -17.93 -2.65 -0.19
C GLU A 28 -18.28 -2.03 1.17
N ASP A 29 -17.91 -2.67 2.27
CA ASP A 29 -18.14 -2.15 3.62
C ASP A 29 -16.85 -1.71 4.34
N TRP A 30 -15.74 -1.60 3.61
CA TRP A 30 -14.51 -1.08 4.17
C TRP A 30 -14.57 0.44 4.37
N GLU A 31 -14.16 0.91 5.55
CA GLU A 31 -14.06 2.32 5.90
C GLU A 31 -12.73 2.58 6.59
N GLY A 32 -11.89 3.36 5.96
CA GLY A 32 -10.61 3.75 6.56
C GLY A 32 -9.52 4.00 5.54
N ASP A 33 -8.86 5.16 5.69
CA ASP A 33 -7.68 5.47 4.91
C ASP A 33 -6.45 4.74 5.45
N VAL A 34 -5.47 4.53 4.59
CA VAL A 34 -4.27 3.77 4.92
C VAL A 34 -3.04 4.55 4.51
N SER A 35 -2.10 4.68 5.44
CA SER A 35 -0.79 5.25 5.15
C SER A 35 0.26 4.16 5.14
N PHE A 36 1.13 4.20 4.13
CA PHE A 36 2.21 3.23 3.92
C PHE A 36 3.53 3.94 4.17
N PHE A 37 4.25 3.49 5.20
CA PHE A 37 5.54 4.06 5.57
C PHE A 37 6.64 3.16 5.00
N LEU A 38 7.36 3.69 4.01
CA LEU A 38 8.45 3.00 3.35
C LEU A 38 9.74 3.48 3.98
N GLU A 39 10.32 2.65 4.83
CA GLU A 39 11.51 3.03 5.61
C GLU A 39 12.75 3.08 4.73
N ALA A 40 13.60 4.05 5.01
CA ALA A 40 14.85 4.28 4.27
C ALA A 40 15.77 3.07 4.34
N GLU A 41 16.50 2.85 3.26
CA GLU A 41 17.59 1.89 3.16
C GLU A 41 18.71 2.55 2.37
N PRO A 42 19.51 3.44 3.00
CA PRO A 42 20.52 4.22 2.28
C PRO A 42 21.51 3.36 1.50
N ASP A 43 21.89 2.20 2.03
CA ASP A 43 22.81 1.27 1.38
C ASP A 43 22.24 0.68 0.08
N ARG A 44 20.94 0.80 -0.11
CA ARG A 44 20.24 0.28 -1.30
C ARG A 44 19.72 1.40 -2.21
N GLY A 45 20.15 2.64 -1.97
CA GLY A 45 19.74 3.77 -2.79
C GLY A 45 18.39 4.38 -2.41
N VAL A 46 17.92 4.13 -1.18
CA VAL A 46 16.71 4.74 -0.64
C VAL A 46 17.11 5.60 0.56
N PRO A 47 17.48 6.88 0.31
CA PRO A 47 18.15 7.69 1.34
C PRO A 47 17.25 8.19 2.47
N GLN A 48 15.93 8.19 2.29
CA GLN A 48 15.02 8.73 3.29
C GLN A 48 13.70 7.97 3.29
N ASP A 49 12.98 8.08 4.40
CA ASP A 49 11.63 7.50 4.53
C ASP A 49 10.68 8.20 3.57
N LEU A 50 9.76 7.42 3.00
CA LEU A 50 8.71 7.91 2.12
C LEU A 50 7.36 7.45 2.65
N VAL A 51 6.33 8.27 2.47
CA VAL A 51 4.99 7.92 2.96
C VAL A 51 3.99 8.10 1.82
N ALA A 52 3.24 7.04 1.54
CA ALA A 52 2.17 7.03 0.56
C ALA A 52 0.82 6.86 1.26
N TRP A 53 -0.25 7.38 0.65
CA TRP A 53 -1.56 7.38 1.27
C TRP A 53 -2.65 7.00 0.26
N LEU A 54 -3.59 6.15 0.73
CA LEU A 54 -4.78 5.77 -0.02
C LEU A 54 -6.02 6.06 0.83
N ASP A 55 -6.99 6.75 0.24
CA ASP A 55 -8.29 6.98 0.88
C ASP A 55 -9.28 5.93 0.40
N LEU A 56 -9.35 4.83 1.14
CA LEU A 56 -10.18 3.67 0.78
C LEU A 56 -11.52 3.72 1.53
N TRP A 57 -12.61 3.71 0.76
CA TRP A 57 -13.96 3.85 1.32
C TRP A 57 -14.97 3.11 0.44
N HIS A 58 -15.63 2.11 1.02
CA HIS A 58 -16.73 1.37 0.36
C HIS A 58 -16.38 0.86 -1.04
N GLY A 59 -15.20 0.24 -1.17
CA GLY A 59 -14.76 -0.35 -2.43
C GLY A 59 -14.20 0.63 -3.45
N GLU A 60 -13.99 1.88 -3.05
CA GLU A 60 -13.50 2.95 -3.90
C GLU A 60 -12.21 3.54 -3.33
N CYS A 61 -11.29 3.94 -4.19
CA CYS A 61 -10.12 4.72 -3.80
C CYS A 61 -10.40 6.18 -4.17
N ARG A 62 -10.73 6.99 -3.17
CA ARG A 62 -11.12 8.40 -3.35
C ARG A 62 -9.94 9.33 -3.53
N GLY A 63 -8.74 8.90 -3.11
CA GLY A 63 -7.51 9.67 -3.26
C GLY A 63 -6.30 8.79 -3.08
N ALA A 64 -5.20 9.17 -3.73
CA ALA A 64 -3.93 8.46 -3.64
C ALA A 64 -2.82 9.46 -3.90
N ARG A 65 -1.90 9.62 -2.96
CA ARG A 65 -0.80 10.60 -3.11
C ARG A 65 0.30 10.35 -2.10
N MET A 66 1.45 10.95 -2.36
CA MET A 66 2.51 11.05 -1.36
C MET A 66 2.11 12.07 -0.31
N ILE A 67 2.44 11.79 0.95
CA ILE A 67 2.12 12.65 2.09
C ILE A 67 3.35 12.78 3.00
N THR A 68 3.25 13.64 4.01
CA THR A 68 4.28 13.73 5.05
C THR A 68 4.09 12.63 6.10
N ALA A 69 5.14 12.34 6.86
CA ALA A 69 5.05 11.39 7.97
C ALA A 69 4.01 11.84 9.02
N GLU A 70 3.93 13.14 9.29
CA GLU A 70 2.95 13.69 10.23
C GLU A 70 1.51 13.42 9.77
N GLU A 71 1.23 13.66 8.49
CA GLU A 71 -0.07 13.36 7.91
C GLU A 71 -0.39 11.86 8.01
N GLY A 72 0.63 11.02 7.78
CA GLY A 72 0.46 9.56 7.83
C GLY A 72 0.09 9.05 9.22
N GLU A 73 0.50 9.74 10.28
CA GLU A 73 0.18 9.33 11.65
C GLU A 73 -1.31 9.53 12.00
N THR A 74 -2.04 10.31 11.20
CA THR A 74 -3.46 10.60 11.46
C THR A 74 -4.43 9.69 10.70
N SER A 75 -3.92 8.84 9.81
CA SER A 75 -4.77 7.90 9.06
C SER A 75 -5.34 6.81 9.98
N ALA A 76 -6.45 6.20 9.55
CA ALA A 76 -7.09 5.12 10.31
C ALA A 76 -6.16 3.90 10.46
N TYR A 77 -5.37 3.62 9.42
CA TYR A 77 -4.41 2.52 9.41
C TYR A 77 -3.04 3.02 8.97
N GLY A 78 -2.00 2.51 9.60
CA GLY A 78 -0.62 2.74 9.19
C GLY A 78 0.11 1.41 9.06
N ILE A 79 0.84 1.22 7.98
CA ILE A 79 1.62 0.01 7.74
C ILE A 79 3.05 0.42 7.44
N ARG A 80 3.99 -0.10 8.21
CA ARG A 80 5.41 0.29 8.17
C ARG A 80 6.29 -0.91 7.85
N ALA A 81 7.23 -0.72 6.93
CA ALA A 81 8.23 -1.72 6.58
C ALA A 81 9.39 -1.07 5.80
N PRO A 82 10.56 -1.74 5.75
CA PRO A 82 11.64 -1.27 4.89
C PRO A 82 11.22 -1.22 3.42
N TYR A 83 11.83 -0.33 2.64
CA TYR A 83 11.51 -0.19 1.21
C TYR A 83 11.61 -1.52 0.46
N SER A 84 12.63 -2.34 0.73
CA SER A 84 12.80 -3.64 0.07
C SER A 84 11.64 -4.59 0.33
N ARG A 85 11.01 -4.48 1.50
CA ARG A 85 9.81 -5.26 1.81
C ARG A 85 8.63 -4.81 0.99
N TRP A 86 8.45 -3.50 0.83
CA TRP A 86 7.40 -2.96 -0.03
C TRP A 86 7.60 -3.33 -1.49
N ARG A 87 8.86 -3.42 -1.94
CA ARG A 87 9.15 -3.92 -3.27
C ARG A 87 8.62 -5.35 -3.46
N GLU A 88 8.80 -6.22 -2.46
CA GLU A 88 8.22 -7.57 -2.50
C GLU A 88 6.70 -7.53 -2.63
N VAL A 89 6.05 -6.62 -1.90
CA VAL A 89 4.58 -6.45 -1.98
C VAL A 89 4.17 -6.04 -3.40
N VAL A 90 4.83 -5.04 -3.97
CA VAL A 90 4.51 -4.53 -5.32
C VAL A 90 4.73 -5.61 -6.38
N LEU A 91 5.73 -6.47 -6.20
CA LEU A 91 5.98 -7.57 -7.12
C LEU A 91 5.02 -8.75 -6.92
N GLY A 92 4.18 -8.70 -5.91
CA GLY A 92 3.23 -9.77 -5.63
C GLY A 92 3.82 -10.97 -4.88
N ASP A 93 5.02 -10.82 -4.33
CA ASP A 93 5.76 -11.93 -3.69
C ASP A 93 5.43 -12.08 -2.20
N LEU A 94 4.58 -11.23 -1.65
CA LEU A 94 4.27 -11.21 -0.22
C LEU A 94 2.76 -11.18 0.00
N GLU A 95 2.26 -12.15 0.76
CA GLU A 95 0.85 -12.19 1.15
C GLU A 95 0.64 -11.21 2.31
N PRO A 96 -0.22 -10.16 2.15
CA PRO A 96 -0.24 -9.03 3.08
C PRO A 96 -0.71 -9.37 4.49
N VAL A 97 -1.78 -10.13 4.64
CA VAL A 97 -2.31 -10.44 5.98
C VAL A 97 -1.33 -11.34 6.75
N LYS A 98 -0.79 -12.35 6.08
CA LYS A 98 0.22 -13.22 6.68
C LYS A 98 1.46 -12.42 7.10
N ALA A 99 1.90 -11.48 6.25
CA ALA A 99 3.04 -10.64 6.55
C ALA A 99 2.79 -9.75 7.77
N MET A 100 1.58 -9.24 7.93
CA MET A 100 1.20 -8.47 9.13
C MET A 100 1.23 -9.34 10.39
N VAL A 101 0.68 -10.55 10.31
CA VAL A 101 0.67 -11.50 11.44
C VAL A 101 2.11 -11.86 11.83
N GLN A 102 2.99 -12.03 10.86
CA GLN A 102 4.39 -12.38 11.10
C GLN A 102 5.27 -11.18 11.51
N GLY A 103 4.72 -9.97 11.52
CA GLY A 103 5.48 -8.76 11.84
C GLY A 103 6.39 -8.27 10.72
N LYS A 104 6.29 -8.83 9.53
CA LYS A 104 7.03 -8.35 8.35
C LYS A 104 6.51 -7.01 7.84
N LEU A 105 5.22 -6.79 7.99
CA LEU A 105 4.56 -5.51 7.80
C LEU A 105 3.99 -5.11 9.16
N LYS A 106 4.44 -3.98 9.70
CA LYS A 106 4.04 -3.53 11.04
C LYS A 106 2.79 -2.67 10.94
N LEU A 107 1.71 -3.19 11.48
CA LEU A 107 0.40 -2.54 11.41
C LEU A 107 0.11 -1.70 12.65
N ARG A 108 -0.41 -0.49 12.41
CA ARG A 108 -1.13 0.33 13.39
C ARG A 108 -2.58 0.38 12.94
N GLY A 109 -3.47 -0.19 13.72
CA GLY A 109 -4.90 -0.25 13.38
C GLY A 109 -5.51 -1.59 13.72
N ASP A 110 -6.73 -1.80 13.29
CA ASP A 110 -7.53 -2.99 13.63
C ASP A 110 -7.21 -4.17 12.69
N LEU A 111 -6.35 -5.06 13.13
CA LEU A 111 -5.99 -6.27 12.37
C LEU A 111 -7.20 -7.15 12.09
N ALA A 112 -8.12 -7.27 13.06
CA ALA A 112 -9.31 -8.11 12.88
C ALA A 112 -10.15 -7.62 11.71
N ASN A 113 -10.28 -6.31 11.54
CA ASN A 113 -11.01 -5.74 10.41
C ASN A 113 -10.31 -6.04 9.08
N ILE A 114 -8.98 -5.98 9.05
CA ILE A 114 -8.21 -6.34 7.84
C ILE A 114 -8.41 -7.82 7.50
N VAL A 115 -8.40 -8.69 8.50
CA VAL A 115 -8.62 -10.13 8.30
C VAL A 115 -10.01 -10.41 7.73
N ARG A 116 -11.04 -9.67 8.19
CA ARG A 116 -12.38 -9.78 7.61
C ARG A 116 -12.43 -9.35 6.14
N HIS A 117 -11.48 -8.52 5.71
CA HIS A 117 -11.37 -8.03 4.33
C HIS A 117 -10.17 -8.62 3.60
N VAL A 118 -9.81 -9.88 3.89
CA VAL A 118 -8.62 -10.52 3.33
C VAL A 118 -8.66 -10.56 1.80
N ARG A 119 -9.83 -10.75 1.20
CA ARG A 119 -9.96 -10.75 -0.27
C ARG A 119 -9.60 -9.38 -0.85
N ALA A 120 -10.06 -8.30 -0.20
CA ALA A 120 -9.74 -6.94 -0.62
C ALA A 120 -8.24 -6.67 -0.51
N ALA A 121 -7.61 -7.10 0.60
CA ALA A 121 -6.17 -6.93 0.77
C ALA A 121 -5.38 -7.67 -0.31
N LYS A 122 -5.77 -8.89 -0.66
CA LYS A 122 -5.13 -9.66 -1.73
C LYS A 122 -5.29 -8.98 -3.08
N GLU A 123 -6.47 -8.43 -3.35
CA GLU A 123 -6.70 -7.72 -4.61
C GLU A 123 -5.86 -6.45 -4.71
N LEU A 124 -5.72 -5.70 -3.61
CA LEU A 124 -4.85 -4.53 -3.59
C LEU A 124 -3.41 -4.88 -3.97
N VAL A 125 -2.89 -5.99 -3.47
CA VAL A 125 -1.54 -6.45 -3.83
C VAL A 125 -1.50 -6.92 -5.29
N HIS A 126 -2.52 -7.67 -5.74
CA HIS A 126 -2.59 -8.08 -7.14
C HIS A 126 -2.53 -6.87 -8.09
N LEU A 127 -3.27 -5.81 -7.77
CA LEU A 127 -3.31 -4.61 -8.61
C LEU A 127 -1.98 -3.88 -8.68
N THR A 128 -1.14 -3.95 -7.65
CA THR A 128 0.20 -3.35 -7.73
C THR A 128 1.05 -4.00 -8.82
N THR A 129 0.83 -5.29 -9.07
CA THR A 129 1.59 -6.01 -10.10
C THR A 129 1.25 -5.55 -11.52
N LEU A 130 0.14 -4.84 -11.68
CA LEU A 130 -0.34 -4.36 -12.98
C LEU A 130 0.15 -2.95 -13.31
N VAL A 131 0.74 -2.24 -12.35
CA VAL A 131 1.32 -0.92 -12.61
C VAL A 131 2.71 -1.10 -13.18
N PRO A 132 3.00 -0.58 -14.39
CA PRO A 132 4.38 -0.59 -14.91
C PRO A 132 5.27 0.22 -13.98
N THR A 133 6.21 -0.43 -13.31
CA THR A 133 6.92 0.13 -12.15
C THR A 133 8.41 0.19 -12.34
N GLU A 134 9.00 1.32 -11.97
CA GLU A 134 10.43 1.52 -11.79
C GLU A 134 10.70 1.67 -10.29
N PHE A 135 11.69 0.95 -9.77
CA PHE A 135 12.05 1.00 -8.34
C PHE A 135 13.23 1.92 -8.08
N LEU A 136 13.29 2.47 -6.87
CA LEU A 136 14.43 3.24 -6.40
C LEU A 136 15.64 2.33 -6.17
N GLY A 137 16.83 2.88 -6.40
CA GLY A 137 18.08 2.26 -6.02
C GLY A 137 18.44 1.01 -6.83
N ASN A 138 19.23 0.15 -6.20
CA ASN A 138 19.80 -1.06 -6.79
C ASN A 138 19.10 -2.33 -6.25
N ALA A 139 17.92 -2.16 -5.79
CA ALA A 139 17.22 -3.28 -5.17
C ALA A 139 16.81 -4.34 -6.19
#